data_9cd95ec53c07f34372a29f255811cc67
#
_entry.id   9cd95ec53c07f34372a29f255811cc67
#
_cell.length_a   1.000
_cell.length_b   1.000
_cell.length_c   1.000
_cell.angle_alpha   90.00
_cell.angle_beta   90.00
_cell.angle_gamma   90.00
#
_symmetry.space_group_name_H-M   'P 1'
#
loop_
_entity.id
_entity.type
_entity.pdbx_description
1 polymer ?
#
loop_
_entity_poly.entity_id
_entity_poly.type
_entity_poly.pdbx_seq_one_letter_code
_entity_poly.pdbx_strand_id
1 'polypeptide(L)'
;MAEIKGLVDDHGIIYECNKILPEKYKIKLIEVLAELEDNECHKSHSFPKSQLHKVTGADKVYRADIDKISGWRLHVQYGEDKKLHLCEVLEPVEHDRGTKKKIMKQKKGKYL
;
A
#
# COMPACT_ATOMS: atom_id res chain seq x y z
N MET A 1 13.08 7.00 8.14
CA MET A 1 12.79 5.58 8.05
C MET A 1 13.98 4.84 7.48
N ALA A 2 14.12 3.56 7.82
CA ALA A 2 15.22 2.77 7.33
C ALA A 2 14.97 2.32 5.88
N GLU A 3 16.07 2.01 5.18
CA GLU A 3 15.99 1.43 3.86
C GLU A 3 15.33 0.05 3.91
N ILE A 4 14.67 -0.33 2.83
CA ILE A 4 14.08 -1.67 2.69
C ILE A 4 14.96 -2.54 1.79
N LYS A 5 14.91 -3.84 2.00
CA LYS A 5 15.63 -4.80 1.15
C LYS A 5 14.89 -5.09 -0.15
N GLY A 6 13.60 -4.83 -0.18
CA GLY A 6 12.80 -5.03 -1.38
C GLY A 6 11.32 -4.97 -1.09
N LEU A 7 10.55 -5.03 -2.17
CA LEU A 7 9.09 -5.07 -2.12
C LEU A 7 8.65 -6.52 -2.31
N VAL A 8 7.73 -6.98 -1.46
CA VAL A 8 7.24 -8.37 -1.49
C VAL A 8 5.75 -8.39 -1.76
N ASP A 9 5.33 -9.24 -2.67
CA ASP A 9 3.93 -9.42 -3.02
C ASP A 9 3.54 -10.89 -2.91
N ASP A 10 3.46 -11.39 -1.68
CA ASP A 10 3.12 -12.79 -1.41
C ASP A 10 1.65 -13.11 -1.69
N HIS A 11 0.79 -12.11 -1.74
CA HIS A 11 -0.65 -12.30 -1.87
C HIS A 11 -1.18 -12.00 -3.26
N GLY A 12 -0.31 -11.73 -4.23
CA GLY A 12 -0.74 -11.41 -5.59
C GLY A 12 -1.49 -10.10 -5.71
N ILE A 13 -1.10 -9.10 -4.93
CA ILE A 13 -1.79 -7.82 -4.90
C ILE A 13 -1.64 -7.06 -6.22
N ILE A 14 -0.46 -7.14 -6.84
CA ILE A 14 -0.23 -6.50 -8.14
C ILE A 14 -1.16 -7.10 -9.19
N TYR A 15 -1.29 -8.42 -9.19
CA TYR A 15 -2.19 -9.12 -10.10
C TYR A 15 -3.65 -8.72 -9.85
N GLU A 16 -4.06 -8.65 -8.60
CA GLU A 16 -5.40 -8.21 -8.22
C GLU A 16 -5.66 -6.78 -8.70
N CYS A 17 -4.71 -5.88 -8.48
CA CYS A 17 -4.82 -4.50 -8.97
C CYS A 17 -5.01 -4.46 -10.48
N ASN A 18 -4.26 -5.29 -11.21
CA ASN A 18 -4.37 -5.34 -12.66
C ASN A 18 -5.77 -5.77 -13.11
N LYS A 19 -6.45 -6.58 -12.32
CA LYS A 19 -7.81 -7.04 -12.64
C LYS A 19 -8.88 -6.01 -12.32
N ILE A 20 -8.75 -5.31 -11.20
CA ILE A 20 -9.85 -4.47 -10.69
C ILE A 20 -9.67 -2.97 -10.91
N LEU A 21 -8.43 -2.50 -11.10
CA LEU A 21 -8.21 -1.07 -11.34
C LEU A 21 -8.70 -0.66 -12.72
N PRO A 22 -9.39 0.49 -12.81
CA PRO A 22 -9.64 1.09 -14.12
C PRO A 22 -8.33 1.35 -14.86
N GLU A 23 -8.37 1.20 -16.17
CA GLU A 23 -7.17 1.36 -17.03
C GLU A 23 -6.43 2.66 -16.76
N LYS A 24 -7.16 3.75 -16.56
CA LYS A 24 -6.55 5.07 -16.35
C LYS A 24 -5.69 5.17 -15.10
N TYR A 25 -5.84 4.23 -14.15
CA TYR A 25 -5.07 4.25 -12.91
C TYR A 25 -3.92 3.24 -12.90
N LYS A 26 -3.80 2.41 -13.92
CA LYS A 26 -2.74 1.39 -13.94
C LYS A 26 -1.35 1.99 -14.05
N ILE A 27 -1.20 3.10 -14.78
CA ILE A 27 0.08 3.80 -14.86
C ILE A 27 0.44 4.39 -13.50
N LYS A 28 -0.56 4.94 -12.80
CA LYS A 28 -0.34 5.47 -11.45
C LYS A 28 0.11 4.38 -10.48
N LEU A 29 -0.44 3.17 -10.61
CA LEU A 29 0.00 2.03 -9.80
C LEU A 29 1.48 1.76 -10.02
N ILE A 30 1.94 1.73 -11.27
CA ILE A 30 3.33 1.49 -11.59
C ILE A 30 4.23 2.57 -10.97
N GLU A 31 3.82 3.83 -11.05
CA GLU A 31 4.55 4.94 -10.45
C GLU A 31 4.64 4.82 -8.93
N VAL A 32 3.54 4.41 -8.29
CA VAL A 32 3.50 4.20 -6.84
C VAL A 32 4.40 3.05 -6.43
N LEU A 33 4.35 1.93 -7.17
CA LEU A 33 5.21 0.78 -6.86
C LEU A 33 6.68 1.14 -7.01
N ALA A 34 7.05 1.92 -8.04
CA ALA A 34 8.41 2.37 -8.22
C ALA A 34 8.87 3.23 -7.04
N GLU A 35 7.99 4.12 -6.56
CA GLU A 35 8.29 4.96 -5.40
C GLU A 35 8.47 4.12 -4.13
N LEU A 36 7.62 3.11 -3.95
CA LEU A 36 7.71 2.21 -2.78
C LEU A 36 8.95 1.34 -2.79
N GLU A 37 9.57 1.12 -3.96
CA GLU A 37 10.84 0.41 -4.06
C GLU A 37 12.05 1.32 -3.91
N ASP A 38 11.86 2.64 -3.99
CA ASP A 38 12.95 3.61 -4.01
C ASP A 38 13.42 3.91 -2.58
N ASN A 39 14.61 3.45 -2.25
CA ASN A 39 15.18 3.64 -0.92
C ASN A 39 15.50 5.10 -0.60
N GLU A 40 15.66 5.95 -1.59
CA GLU A 40 15.80 7.38 -1.30
C GLU A 40 14.53 7.94 -0.68
N CYS A 41 13.37 7.45 -1.14
CA CYS A 41 12.09 7.82 -0.55
C CYS A 41 11.98 7.33 0.90
N HIS A 42 12.41 6.11 1.17
CA HIS A 42 12.38 5.55 2.53
C HIS A 42 13.34 6.26 3.47
N LYS A 43 14.54 6.57 3.00
CA LYS A 43 15.55 7.26 3.81
C LYS A 43 15.08 8.66 4.21
N SER A 44 14.52 9.40 3.29
CA SER A 44 14.06 10.77 3.55
C SER A 44 12.63 10.82 4.08
N HIS A 45 11.93 9.70 4.06
CA HIS A 45 10.50 9.60 4.37
C HIS A 45 9.69 10.58 3.52
N SER A 46 9.96 10.61 2.23
CA SER A 46 9.27 11.49 1.27
C SER A 46 8.71 10.65 0.14
N PHE A 47 7.38 10.64 0.04
CA PHE A 47 6.65 9.83 -0.93
C PHE A 47 5.64 10.72 -1.66
N PRO A 48 6.13 11.56 -2.59
CA PRO A 48 5.26 12.57 -3.22
C PRO A 48 4.10 11.99 -4.03
N LYS A 49 4.26 10.80 -4.60
CA LYS A 49 3.20 10.19 -5.42
C LYS A 49 2.22 9.36 -4.58
N SER A 50 2.72 8.48 -3.74
CA SER A 50 1.89 7.60 -2.92
C SER A 50 1.39 8.26 -1.64
N GLN A 51 2.04 9.33 -1.20
CA GLN A 51 1.74 10.00 0.07
C GLN A 51 1.65 9.00 1.23
N LEU A 52 2.62 8.10 1.28
CA LEU A 52 2.66 7.02 2.26
C LEU A 52 2.52 7.56 3.68
N HIS A 53 1.54 7.05 4.42
CA HIS A 53 1.34 7.45 5.80
C HIS A 53 0.81 6.30 6.64
N LYS A 54 1.08 6.36 7.92
CA LYS A 54 0.75 5.27 8.84
C LYS A 54 -0.75 5.13 9.04
N VAL A 55 -1.20 3.88 9.08
CA VAL A 55 -2.59 3.56 9.41
C VAL A 55 -2.71 3.50 10.93
N THR A 56 -3.61 4.33 11.47
CA THR A 56 -3.82 4.41 12.92
C THR A 56 -4.34 3.09 13.48
N GLY A 57 -3.70 2.62 14.54
CA GLY A 57 -4.14 1.41 15.24
C GLY A 57 -3.69 0.11 14.61
N ALA A 58 -2.80 0.16 13.64
CA ALA A 58 -2.24 -1.04 12.99
C ALA A 58 -0.71 -1.00 13.05
N ASP A 59 -0.11 -2.12 13.43
CA ASP A 59 1.33 -2.17 13.63
C ASP A 59 2.08 -2.17 12.30
N LYS A 60 2.87 -1.13 12.08
CA LYS A 60 3.74 -0.99 10.90
C LYS A 60 3.02 -1.02 9.57
N VAL A 61 1.70 -0.80 9.58
CA VAL A 61 0.91 -0.74 8.35
C VAL A 61 0.80 0.70 7.89
N TYR A 62 1.05 0.91 6.60
CA TYR A 62 0.98 2.22 5.96
C TYR A 62 0.03 2.16 4.77
N ARG A 63 -0.53 3.30 4.44
CA ARG A 63 -1.42 3.44 3.29
C ARG A 63 -0.72 4.24 2.20
N ALA A 64 -0.72 3.69 0.99
CA ALA A 64 -0.19 4.34 -0.20
C ALA A 64 -1.35 4.66 -1.13
N ASP A 65 -1.46 5.91 -1.56
CA ASP A 65 -2.49 6.31 -2.51
C ASP A 65 -2.10 5.89 -3.92
N ILE A 66 -2.97 5.13 -4.60
CA ILE A 66 -2.82 4.90 -6.04
C ILE A 66 -3.37 6.11 -6.77
N ASP A 67 -4.58 6.55 -6.38
CA ASP A 67 -5.18 7.77 -6.86
C ASP A 67 -5.95 8.42 -5.72
N LYS A 68 -5.47 9.57 -5.28
CA LYS A 68 -6.00 10.25 -4.12
C LYS A 68 -7.46 10.69 -4.30
N ILE A 69 -7.77 11.21 -5.49
CA ILE A 69 -9.10 11.77 -5.75
C ILE A 69 -10.16 10.70 -5.80
N SER A 70 -9.90 9.60 -6.51
CA SER A 70 -10.87 8.52 -6.62
C SER A 70 -10.95 7.64 -5.38
N GLY A 71 -9.87 7.58 -4.59
CA GLY A 71 -9.85 6.81 -3.36
C GLY A 71 -9.25 5.40 -3.47
N TRP A 72 -8.64 5.06 -4.60
CA TRP A 72 -7.92 3.79 -4.72
C TRP A 72 -6.64 3.82 -3.91
N ARG A 73 -6.42 2.79 -3.09
CA ARG A 73 -5.30 2.76 -2.14
C ARG A 73 -4.72 1.36 -1.99
N LEU A 74 -3.46 1.31 -1.52
CA LEU A 74 -2.80 0.08 -1.12
C LEU A 74 -2.49 0.15 0.37
N HIS A 75 -2.63 -0.97 1.06
CA HIS A 75 -2.02 -1.14 2.37
C HIS A 75 -0.72 -1.92 2.20
N VAL A 76 0.33 -1.43 2.84
CA VAL A 76 1.64 -2.05 2.86
C VAL A 76 2.11 -2.15 4.30
N GLN A 77 3.01 -3.09 4.58
CA GLN A 77 3.48 -3.29 5.95
C GLN A 77 4.98 -3.55 5.94
N TYR A 78 5.69 -2.87 6.85
CA TYR A 78 7.11 -3.13 7.05
C TYR A 78 7.27 -4.37 7.89
N GLY A 79 8.00 -5.36 7.36
CA GLY A 79 8.24 -6.61 8.07
C GLY A 79 9.55 -6.57 8.86
N GLU A 80 9.71 -7.52 9.77
CA GLU A 80 10.97 -7.69 10.51
C GLU A 80 12.11 -8.14 9.59
N ASP A 81 11.77 -8.70 8.44
CA ASP A 81 12.72 -9.08 7.39
C ASP A 81 13.31 -7.86 6.67
N LYS A 82 12.91 -6.65 7.06
CA LYS A 82 13.29 -5.37 6.45
C LYS A 82 12.79 -5.22 5.01
N LYS A 83 11.71 -5.91 4.68
CA LYS A 83 11.04 -5.80 3.38
C LYS A 83 9.71 -5.09 3.56
N LEU A 84 9.24 -4.46 2.48
CA LEU A 84 7.92 -3.85 2.46
C LEU A 84 6.97 -4.82 1.79
N HIS A 85 5.95 -5.25 2.52
CA HIS A 85 4.99 -6.25 2.05
C HIS A 85 3.73 -5.59 1.56
N LEU A 86 3.29 -5.95 0.35
CA LEU A 86 1.99 -5.53 -0.16
C LEU A 86 0.93 -6.39 0.52
N CYS A 87 -0.03 -5.76 1.19
CA CYS A 87 -1.02 -6.48 1.98
C CYS A 87 -2.37 -6.56 1.29
N GLU A 88 -2.88 -5.43 0.80
CA GLU A 88 -4.15 -5.44 0.08
C GLU A 88 -4.34 -4.16 -0.73
N VAL A 89 -5.21 -4.27 -1.75
CA VAL A 89 -5.69 -3.11 -2.50
C VAL A 89 -7.08 -2.76 -1.95
N LEU A 90 -7.33 -1.47 -1.75
CA LEU A 90 -8.60 -0.97 -1.22
C LEU A 90 -9.33 -0.21 -2.30
N GLU A 91 -10.57 -0.61 -2.56
CA GLU A 91 -11.47 0.11 -3.45
C GLU A 91 -11.98 1.38 -2.76
N PRO A 92 -12.43 2.39 -3.53
CA PRO A 92 -12.94 3.63 -2.94
C PRO A 92 -14.03 3.43 -1.89
N VAL A 93 -14.92 2.49 -2.10
CA VAL A 93 -16.01 2.18 -1.16
C VAL A 93 -15.48 1.73 0.20
N GLU A 94 -14.47 0.87 0.20
CA GLU A 94 -13.86 0.37 1.44
C GLU A 94 -13.19 1.49 2.21
N HIS A 95 -12.55 2.42 1.49
CA HIS A 95 -11.90 3.57 2.11
C HIS A 95 -12.93 4.51 2.74
N ASP A 96 -14.01 4.82 2.02
CA ASP A 96 -15.02 5.77 2.47
C ASP A 96 -15.77 5.32 3.72
N ARG A 97 -15.84 4.01 3.96
CA ARG A 97 -16.48 3.48 5.15
C ARG A 97 -15.73 3.79 6.43
N GLY A 98 -14.48 4.25 6.32
CA GLY A 98 -13.70 4.67 7.47
C GLY A 98 -13.42 3.58 8.50
N THR A 99 -13.68 2.33 8.17
CA THR A 99 -13.55 1.21 9.10
C THR A 99 -12.27 0.43 8.86
N LYS A 100 -11.14 1.15 8.85
CA LYS A 100 -9.83 0.54 8.57
C LYS A 100 -9.53 -0.66 9.46
N LYS A 101 -9.78 -0.54 10.76
CA LYS A 101 -9.56 -1.65 11.70
C LYS A 101 -10.44 -2.85 11.37
N LYS A 102 -11.70 -2.61 11.01
CA LYS A 102 -12.63 -3.68 10.67
C LYS A 102 -12.21 -4.39 9.41
N ILE A 103 -11.82 -3.63 8.38
CA ILE A 103 -11.33 -4.20 7.12
C ILE A 103 -10.08 -5.05 7.37
N MET A 104 -9.12 -4.52 8.10
CA MET A 104 -7.88 -5.24 8.43
C MET A 104 -8.16 -6.50 9.24
N LYS A 105 -9.09 -6.44 10.18
CA LYS A 105 -9.47 -7.60 10.97
C LYS A 105 -10.08 -8.70 10.11
N GLN A 106 -10.92 -8.33 9.13
CA GLN A 106 -11.52 -9.28 8.21
C GLN A 106 -10.49 -9.92 7.28
N LYS A 107 -9.44 -9.19 6.93
CA LYS A 107 -8.39 -9.64 6.02
C LYS A 107 -7.10 -9.98 6.75
N LYS A 108 -7.24 -10.46 7.96
CA LYS A 108 -6.12 -10.73 8.89
C LYS A 108 -5.01 -11.58 8.28
N GLY A 109 -5.34 -12.54 7.42
CA GLY A 109 -4.35 -13.41 6.80
C GLY A 109 -3.38 -12.71 5.85
N LYS A 110 -3.64 -11.48 5.46
CA LYS A 110 -2.78 -10.71 4.56
C LYS A 110 -1.76 -9.83 5.29
N TYR A 111 -1.88 -9.71 6.61
CA TYR A 111 -1.00 -8.88 7.42
C TYR A 111 -0.05 -9.73 8.26
N LEU A 112 1.11 -9.18 8.54
CA LEU A 112 2.15 -9.85 9.32
C LEU A 112 1.84 -9.88 10.81
#